data_36d306a6576923b268dcf33cbed1743a
#
_entry.id   36d306a6576923b268dcf33cbed1743a
#
_cell.length_a   1.000
_cell.length_b   1.000
_cell.length_c   1.000
_cell.angle_alpha   90.00
_cell.angle_beta   90.00
_cell.angle_gamma   90.00
#
_symmetry.space_group_name_H-M   'P 1'
#
loop_
_entity.id
_entity.type
_entity.pdbx_description
1 polymer ?
#
loop_
_entity_poly.entity_id
_entity_poly.type
_entity_poly.pdbx_seq_one_letter_code
_entity_poly.pdbx_strand_id
1 'polypeptide(L)'
;MTLPKAPLGANGPQVTRLGFGLMGLSVFYGAAKPDSERLALLDQAHALGELFWDSSDMYGDNEDLLGKWFAANPSKRSDIFLATKFAVKEGHVIDSSPEYVKVACAQSLKRLGVDVIDLYYCHRVDQKTPIEKTVAAMKELKDEGKIKYLGLSEVSSATLRRAHKIHPISAVQVEYSPFALDIESKQIDLLRTCRELGVAVVAYSPLNRGMLAGALKGPEDFEEGDFRAFAPRFSKENFPKNLKLVDQLSAIAAKKNATPSQLTLAWLMAQGEDIFPIPGTTKLERLKENLGSFDVKLSAQEEKEIRKAVEEAEVGGERYPESFMKMCYADTPPLNE
;
A
#
# COMPACT_ATOMS: atom_id res chain seq x y z
N MET A 1 15.69 18.08 -0.80
CA MET A 1 16.02 17.30 0.43
C MET A 1 16.11 15.84 0.00
N THR A 2 17.14 15.10 0.39
CA THR A 2 17.22 13.67 0.02
C THR A 2 16.48 12.87 1.08
N LEU A 3 15.38 12.22 0.70
CA LEU A 3 14.61 11.38 1.62
C LEU A 3 15.37 10.08 1.96
N PRO A 4 15.18 9.52 3.16
CA PRO A 4 15.76 8.24 3.54
C PRO A 4 15.33 7.12 2.59
N LYS A 5 16.27 6.25 2.22
CA LYS A 5 16.05 5.07 1.37
C LYS A 5 16.40 3.79 2.11
N ALA A 6 15.80 2.70 1.70
CA ALA A 6 16.15 1.35 2.14
C ALA A 6 15.97 0.36 0.98
N PRO A 7 16.59 -0.82 1.06
CA PRO A 7 16.40 -1.87 0.04
C PRO A 7 14.99 -2.47 0.13
N LEU A 8 14.29 -2.52 -0.99
CA LEU A 8 12.96 -3.12 -1.07
C LEU A 8 13.09 -4.66 -1.20
N GLY A 9 13.22 -5.32 -0.07
CA GLY A 9 13.59 -6.74 0.03
C GLY A 9 15.11 -6.96 0.00
N ALA A 10 15.56 -8.16 0.34
CA ALA A 10 16.97 -8.48 0.57
C ALA A 10 17.91 -8.15 -0.62
N ASN A 11 17.40 -8.27 -1.85
CA ASN A 11 18.14 -7.98 -3.08
C ASN A 11 17.44 -6.95 -3.95
N GLY A 12 16.59 -6.12 -3.33
CA GLY A 12 15.78 -5.12 -4.02
C GLY A 12 16.52 -3.79 -4.24
N PRO A 13 15.90 -2.90 -5.00
CA PRO A 13 16.44 -1.56 -5.24
C PRO A 13 16.31 -0.68 -4.00
N GLN A 14 17.13 0.36 -3.96
CA GLN A 14 17.00 1.42 -2.96
C GLN A 14 15.82 2.33 -3.31
N VAL A 15 14.77 2.30 -2.50
CA VAL A 15 13.58 3.16 -2.68
C VAL A 15 13.37 4.05 -1.44
N THR A 16 12.61 5.12 -1.59
CA THR A 16 12.22 5.95 -0.43
C THR A 16 11.46 5.10 0.59
N ARG A 17 11.81 5.27 1.88
CA ARG A 17 11.20 4.54 3.00
C ARG A 17 9.69 4.82 3.16
N LEU A 18 9.22 5.93 2.63
CA LEU A 18 7.82 6.28 2.51
C LEU A 18 7.49 6.32 1.03
N GLY A 19 6.42 5.64 0.59
CA GLY A 19 5.94 5.71 -0.78
C GLY A 19 4.65 6.52 -0.88
N PHE A 20 4.24 6.85 -2.09
CA PHE A 20 3.04 7.60 -2.39
C PHE A 20 1.96 6.70 -2.96
N GLY A 21 0.94 6.36 -2.15
CA GLY A 21 -0.25 5.64 -2.60
C GLY A 21 -1.15 6.53 -3.45
N LEU A 22 -1.35 6.17 -4.71
CA LEU A 22 -2.00 7.04 -5.70
C LEU A 22 -3.50 6.77 -5.87
N MET A 23 -4.05 5.72 -5.23
CA MET A 23 -5.46 5.31 -5.37
C MET A 23 -6.45 6.47 -5.21
N GLY A 24 -6.27 7.28 -4.17
CA GLY A 24 -7.17 8.39 -3.85
C GLY A 24 -7.14 9.55 -4.84
N LEU A 25 -6.21 9.56 -5.80
CA LEU A 25 -6.24 10.56 -6.88
C LEU A 25 -7.37 10.29 -7.89
N SER A 26 -7.85 9.05 -7.98
CA SER A 26 -8.78 8.62 -9.03
C SER A 26 -10.07 7.99 -8.52
N VAL A 27 -10.04 7.26 -7.37
CA VAL A 27 -11.20 6.46 -6.91
C VAL A 27 -11.30 6.36 -5.38
N PHE A 28 -12.44 5.90 -4.91
CA PHE A 28 -12.77 5.45 -3.54
C PHE A 28 -12.97 6.51 -2.47
N TYR A 29 -12.55 7.74 -2.64
CA TYR A 29 -12.66 8.80 -1.62
C TYR A 29 -13.39 10.04 -2.15
N GLY A 30 -14.57 9.84 -2.73
CA GLY A 30 -15.35 10.88 -3.38
C GLY A 30 -14.93 11.09 -4.85
N ALA A 31 -15.33 12.22 -5.43
CA ALA A 31 -15.06 12.53 -6.82
C ALA A 31 -13.58 12.87 -7.08
N ALA A 32 -13.04 12.31 -8.16
CA ALA A 32 -11.68 12.65 -8.59
C ALA A 32 -11.58 14.14 -8.97
N LYS A 33 -10.48 14.77 -8.55
CA LYS A 33 -10.20 16.17 -8.92
C LYS A 33 -9.82 16.29 -10.40
N PRO A 34 -9.90 17.52 -10.98
CA PRO A 34 -9.42 17.76 -12.34
C PRO A 34 -7.95 17.34 -12.52
N ASP A 35 -7.61 16.89 -13.74
CA ASP A 35 -6.24 16.46 -14.08
C ASP A 35 -5.18 17.52 -13.74
N SER A 36 -5.50 18.80 -13.97
CA SER A 36 -4.56 19.89 -13.67
C SER A 36 -4.12 19.92 -12.19
N GLU A 37 -5.03 19.65 -11.25
CA GLU A 37 -4.71 19.59 -9.83
C GLU A 37 -3.93 18.33 -9.48
N ARG A 38 -4.35 17.16 -10.03
CA ARG A 38 -3.73 15.86 -9.79
C ARG A 38 -2.30 15.82 -10.35
N LEU A 39 -2.10 16.31 -11.58
CA LEU A 39 -0.77 16.42 -12.21
C LEU A 39 0.14 17.39 -11.45
N ALA A 40 -0.39 18.54 -11.00
CA ALA A 40 0.38 19.47 -10.16
C ALA A 40 0.84 18.83 -8.83
N LEU A 41 0.01 17.98 -8.23
CA LEU A 41 0.40 17.24 -7.02
C LEU A 41 1.51 16.23 -7.30
N LEU A 42 1.48 15.53 -8.45
CA LEU A 42 2.57 14.63 -8.87
C LEU A 42 3.87 15.39 -9.12
N ASP A 43 3.81 16.60 -9.73
CA ASP A 43 4.98 17.46 -9.87
C ASP A 43 5.58 17.85 -8.52
N GLN A 44 4.73 18.17 -7.54
CA GLN A 44 5.17 18.50 -6.18
C GLN A 44 5.74 17.26 -5.46
N ALA A 45 5.14 16.08 -5.62
CA ALA A 45 5.67 14.84 -5.05
C ALA A 45 7.09 14.57 -5.56
N HIS A 46 7.30 14.65 -6.88
CA HIS A 46 8.62 14.52 -7.50
C HIS A 46 9.60 15.56 -6.96
N ALA A 47 9.21 16.84 -6.93
CA ALA A 47 10.06 17.92 -6.44
C ALA A 47 10.46 17.77 -4.97
N LEU A 48 9.62 17.17 -4.15
CA LEU A 48 9.89 16.85 -2.74
C LEU A 48 10.75 15.59 -2.57
N GLY A 49 11.03 14.85 -3.64
CA GLY A 49 11.82 13.62 -3.61
C GLY A 49 11.01 12.38 -3.23
N GLU A 50 9.67 12.47 -3.23
CA GLU A 50 8.79 11.30 -3.09
C GLU A 50 8.71 10.57 -4.43
N LEU A 51 9.52 9.51 -4.55
CA LEU A 51 9.81 8.87 -5.82
C LEU A 51 9.35 7.41 -5.90
N PHE A 52 8.75 6.86 -4.84
CA PHE A 52 8.12 5.55 -4.85
C PHE A 52 6.60 5.69 -5.03
N TRP A 53 6.11 5.51 -6.25
CA TRP A 53 4.72 5.71 -6.63
C TRP A 53 4.00 4.38 -6.81
N ASP A 54 2.87 4.22 -6.09
CA ASP A 54 2.09 2.98 -6.05
C ASP A 54 0.69 3.17 -6.64
N SER A 55 0.45 2.58 -7.81
CA SER A 55 -0.81 2.58 -8.57
C SER A 55 -1.43 1.19 -8.65
N SER A 56 -2.47 1.02 -9.46
CA SER A 56 -3.08 -0.25 -9.89
C SER A 56 -3.93 -0.04 -11.14
N ASP A 57 -4.06 -1.08 -11.95
CA ASP A 57 -4.95 -1.12 -13.13
C ASP A 57 -6.43 -0.90 -12.78
N MET A 58 -6.84 -1.30 -11.56
CA MET A 58 -8.20 -1.15 -11.07
C MET A 58 -8.53 0.24 -10.47
N TYR A 59 -7.55 1.14 -10.37
CA TYR A 59 -7.78 2.48 -9.79
C TYR A 59 -8.34 3.49 -10.81
N GLY A 60 -9.37 3.11 -11.56
CA GLY A 60 -10.02 3.97 -12.54
C GLY A 60 -9.04 4.48 -13.61
N ASP A 61 -8.89 5.79 -13.72
CA ASP A 61 -7.99 6.45 -14.68
C ASP A 61 -6.56 6.67 -14.17
N ASN A 62 -6.18 6.07 -13.03
CA ASN A 62 -4.92 6.39 -12.36
C ASN A 62 -3.68 6.11 -13.23
N GLU A 63 -3.64 4.97 -13.93
CA GLU A 63 -2.54 4.67 -14.86
C GLU A 63 -2.50 5.64 -16.04
N ASP A 64 -3.67 6.06 -16.57
CA ASP A 64 -3.75 7.04 -17.65
C ASP A 64 -3.30 8.43 -17.18
N LEU A 65 -3.63 8.81 -15.93
CA LEU A 65 -3.14 10.04 -15.30
C LEU A 65 -1.60 10.05 -15.21
N LEU A 66 -1.03 8.94 -14.75
CA LEU A 66 0.43 8.76 -14.70
C LEU A 66 1.04 8.79 -16.10
N GLY A 67 0.39 8.17 -17.08
CA GLY A 67 0.82 8.23 -18.48
C GLY A 67 0.89 9.66 -19.02
N LYS A 68 -0.11 10.50 -18.72
CA LYS A 68 -0.07 11.94 -19.04
C LYS A 68 1.10 12.65 -18.38
N TRP A 69 1.38 12.33 -17.11
CA TRP A 69 2.51 12.91 -16.38
C TRP A 69 3.85 12.49 -16.96
N PHE A 70 4.05 11.20 -17.28
CA PHE A 70 5.29 10.70 -17.90
C PHE A 70 5.49 11.28 -19.30
N ALA A 71 4.42 11.40 -20.10
CA ALA A 71 4.50 12.02 -21.42
C ALA A 71 4.93 13.50 -21.35
N ALA A 72 4.47 14.23 -20.34
CA ALA A 72 4.88 15.61 -20.09
C ALA A 72 6.28 15.73 -19.47
N ASN A 73 6.77 14.67 -18.82
CA ASN A 73 8.04 14.66 -18.06
C ASN A 73 8.91 13.43 -18.42
N PRO A 74 9.27 13.19 -19.69
CA PRO A 74 9.94 11.95 -20.09
C PRO A 74 11.30 11.75 -19.42
N SER A 75 12.03 12.81 -19.12
CA SER A 75 13.33 12.75 -18.43
C SER A 75 13.22 12.34 -16.96
N LYS A 76 12.05 12.48 -16.34
CA LYS A 76 11.81 12.15 -14.92
C LYS A 76 11.36 10.69 -14.72
N ARG A 77 11.05 9.93 -15.79
CA ARG A 77 10.64 8.53 -15.63
C ARG A 77 11.67 7.68 -14.88
N SER A 78 12.94 7.91 -15.13
CA SER A 78 14.03 7.19 -14.47
C SER A 78 14.18 7.50 -12.98
N ASP A 79 13.64 8.62 -12.51
CA ASP A 79 13.68 8.98 -11.09
C ASP A 79 12.65 8.21 -10.28
N ILE A 80 11.52 7.84 -10.92
CA ILE A 80 10.37 7.22 -10.26
C ILE A 80 10.53 5.72 -10.19
N PHE A 81 10.43 5.16 -8.99
CA PHE A 81 10.19 3.74 -8.78
C PHE A 81 8.66 3.51 -8.87
N LEU A 82 8.23 3.00 -10.00
CA LEU A 82 6.82 2.83 -10.36
C LEU A 82 6.32 1.44 -10.02
N ALA A 83 5.33 1.37 -9.14
CA ALA A 83 4.60 0.15 -8.85
C ALA A 83 3.17 0.22 -9.40
N THR A 84 2.70 -0.87 -10.00
CA THR A 84 1.29 -1.07 -10.33
C THR A 84 0.89 -2.53 -10.12
N LYS A 85 -0.40 -2.84 -10.24
CA LYS A 85 -0.98 -4.13 -9.84
C LYS A 85 -1.99 -4.59 -10.89
N PHE A 86 -2.18 -5.91 -10.95
CA PHE A 86 -3.19 -6.59 -11.77
C PHE A 86 -4.01 -7.58 -10.96
N ALA A 87 -4.90 -8.30 -11.57
CA ALA A 87 -5.76 -9.38 -11.10
C ALA A 87 -7.17 -8.97 -10.68
N VAL A 88 -7.45 -7.71 -10.39
CA VAL A 88 -8.80 -7.28 -10.02
C VAL A 88 -9.46 -6.63 -11.23
N LYS A 89 -10.35 -7.37 -11.87
CA LYS A 89 -11.10 -6.92 -13.06
C LYS A 89 -12.35 -6.15 -12.68
N GLU A 90 -12.97 -5.52 -13.67
CA GLU A 90 -14.27 -4.87 -13.52
C GLU A 90 -15.29 -5.83 -12.87
N GLY A 91 -16.14 -5.31 -11.98
CA GLY A 91 -17.06 -6.12 -11.18
C GLY A 91 -16.39 -6.91 -10.03
N HIS A 92 -15.13 -6.56 -9.69
CA HIS A 92 -14.34 -7.22 -8.64
C HIS A 92 -14.07 -8.71 -8.89
N VAL A 93 -14.07 -9.13 -10.15
CA VAL A 93 -13.68 -10.49 -10.53
C VAL A 93 -12.17 -10.62 -10.41
N ILE A 94 -11.70 -11.62 -9.66
CA ILE A 94 -10.26 -11.88 -9.52
C ILE A 94 -9.82 -12.88 -10.58
N ASP A 95 -8.74 -12.55 -11.28
CA ASP A 95 -8.12 -13.40 -12.31
C ASP A 95 -6.60 -13.25 -12.22
N SER A 96 -5.94 -14.25 -11.64
CA SER A 96 -4.49 -14.32 -11.52
C SER A 96 -3.88 -15.36 -12.48
N SER A 97 -4.63 -15.78 -13.52
CA SER A 97 -4.18 -16.74 -14.51
C SER A 97 -2.97 -16.23 -15.30
N PRO A 98 -2.08 -17.12 -15.76
CA PRO A 98 -0.93 -16.77 -16.59
C PRO A 98 -1.26 -15.93 -17.82
N GLU A 99 -2.40 -16.23 -18.46
CA GLU A 99 -2.90 -15.52 -19.63
C GLU A 99 -3.24 -14.07 -19.28
N TYR A 100 -3.96 -13.87 -18.15
CA TYR A 100 -4.36 -12.53 -17.71
C TYR A 100 -3.17 -11.70 -17.21
N VAL A 101 -2.19 -12.30 -16.54
CA VAL A 101 -0.93 -11.62 -16.14
C VAL A 101 -0.32 -10.86 -17.32
N LYS A 102 -0.20 -11.54 -18.48
CA LYS A 102 0.42 -10.98 -19.69
C LYS A 102 -0.42 -9.88 -20.32
N VAL A 103 -1.73 -10.12 -20.42
CA VAL A 103 -2.68 -9.15 -21.00
C VAL A 103 -2.74 -7.88 -20.15
N ALA A 104 -2.88 -8.02 -18.83
CA ALA A 104 -2.95 -6.90 -17.91
C ALA A 104 -1.65 -6.08 -17.90
N CYS A 105 -0.48 -6.74 -17.90
CA CYS A 105 0.80 -6.04 -17.99
C CYS A 105 0.93 -5.21 -19.27
N ALA A 106 0.55 -5.77 -20.42
CA ALA A 106 0.58 -5.03 -21.68
C ALA A 106 -0.37 -3.82 -21.68
N GLN A 107 -1.55 -3.95 -21.04
CA GLN A 107 -2.50 -2.85 -20.87
C GLN A 107 -1.94 -1.77 -19.94
N SER A 108 -1.37 -2.14 -18.79
CA SER A 108 -0.75 -1.21 -17.85
C SER A 108 0.40 -0.43 -18.49
N LEU A 109 1.32 -1.11 -19.20
CA LEU A 109 2.41 -0.45 -19.92
C LEU A 109 1.89 0.56 -20.93
N LYS A 110 0.82 0.21 -21.68
CA LYS A 110 0.19 1.11 -22.64
C LYS A 110 -0.45 2.33 -21.99
N ARG A 111 -1.23 2.14 -20.89
CA ARG A 111 -1.89 3.24 -20.16
C ARG A 111 -0.88 4.18 -19.53
N LEU A 112 0.15 3.60 -18.88
CA LEU A 112 1.25 4.33 -18.25
C LEU A 112 2.18 5.01 -19.28
N GLY A 113 2.16 4.59 -20.55
CA GLY A 113 3.05 5.11 -21.57
C GLY A 113 4.53 4.86 -21.30
N VAL A 114 4.86 3.73 -20.68
CA VAL A 114 6.22 3.34 -20.31
C VAL A 114 6.59 1.96 -20.86
N ASP A 115 7.87 1.73 -21.05
CA ASP A 115 8.36 0.43 -21.54
C ASP A 115 8.53 -0.59 -20.42
N VAL A 116 8.72 -0.13 -19.18
CA VAL A 116 9.05 -0.97 -18.02
C VAL A 116 8.32 -0.49 -16.76
N ILE A 117 7.71 -1.43 -16.04
CA ILE A 117 7.19 -1.24 -14.67
C ILE A 117 8.28 -1.67 -13.68
N ASP A 118 8.56 -0.88 -12.65
CA ASP A 118 9.61 -1.25 -11.70
C ASP A 118 9.15 -2.37 -10.76
N LEU A 119 7.95 -2.29 -10.19
CA LEU A 119 7.38 -3.36 -9.34
C LEU A 119 5.97 -3.70 -9.79
N TYR A 120 5.74 -4.97 -10.13
CA TYR A 120 4.45 -5.45 -10.59
C TYR A 120 3.85 -6.41 -9.58
N TYR A 121 2.66 -6.08 -9.05
CA TYR A 121 2.00 -6.89 -8.05
C TYR A 121 0.86 -7.73 -8.62
N CYS A 122 0.73 -8.96 -8.16
CA CYS A 122 -0.58 -9.63 -8.14
C CYS A 122 -1.39 -9.04 -6.99
N HIS A 123 -2.43 -8.24 -7.32
CA HIS A 123 -3.21 -7.45 -6.37
C HIS A 123 -4.05 -8.33 -5.43
N ARG A 124 -4.66 -9.38 -5.98
CA ARG A 124 -5.36 -10.45 -5.26
C ARG A 124 -5.14 -11.76 -6.01
N VAL A 125 -5.10 -12.87 -5.29
CA VAL A 125 -5.05 -14.19 -5.91
C VAL A 125 -6.47 -14.73 -6.08
N ASP A 126 -6.73 -15.34 -7.23
CA ASP A 126 -7.95 -16.11 -7.40
C ASP A 126 -7.79 -17.48 -6.70
N GLN A 127 -8.84 -18.08 -6.25
CA GLN A 127 -8.77 -19.38 -5.57
C GLN A 127 -8.80 -20.56 -6.55
N LYS A 128 -8.39 -20.36 -7.81
CA LYS A 128 -8.42 -21.34 -8.89
C LYS A 128 -7.04 -21.61 -9.46
N THR A 129 -6.20 -20.57 -9.53
CA THR A 129 -4.87 -20.63 -10.12
C THR A 129 -3.81 -20.88 -9.04
N PRO A 130 -3.05 -21.99 -9.10
CA PRO A 130 -1.87 -22.15 -8.25
C PRO A 130 -0.92 -20.97 -8.39
N ILE A 131 -0.44 -20.43 -7.28
CA ILE A 131 0.42 -19.24 -7.28
C ILE A 131 1.70 -19.43 -8.11
N GLU A 132 2.16 -20.65 -8.18
CA GLU A 132 3.35 -21.02 -8.98
C GLU A 132 3.18 -20.63 -10.45
N LYS A 133 1.97 -20.84 -11.02
CA LYS A 133 1.68 -20.50 -12.42
C LYS A 133 1.63 -18.98 -12.63
N THR A 134 1.02 -18.26 -11.69
CA THR A 134 0.98 -16.79 -11.72
C THR A 134 2.40 -16.20 -11.67
N VAL A 135 3.21 -16.67 -10.71
CA VAL A 135 4.59 -16.19 -10.55
C VAL A 135 5.49 -16.58 -11.72
N ALA A 136 5.29 -17.76 -12.30
CA ALA A 136 6.02 -18.16 -13.52
C ALA A 136 5.73 -17.19 -14.68
N ALA A 137 4.47 -16.80 -14.90
CA ALA A 137 4.12 -15.82 -15.93
C ALA A 137 4.67 -14.41 -15.62
N MET A 138 4.68 -13.99 -14.34
CA MET A 138 5.33 -12.74 -13.95
C MET A 138 6.85 -12.79 -14.19
N LYS A 139 7.49 -13.94 -13.91
CA LYS A 139 8.90 -14.14 -14.20
C LYS A 139 9.19 -14.02 -15.70
N GLU A 140 8.35 -14.58 -16.57
CA GLU A 140 8.49 -14.40 -18.03
C GLU A 140 8.47 -12.93 -18.42
N LEU A 141 7.54 -12.12 -17.87
CA LEU A 141 7.51 -10.68 -18.11
C LEU A 141 8.78 -9.96 -17.63
N LYS A 142 9.39 -10.43 -16.54
CA LYS A 142 10.68 -9.93 -16.08
C LYS A 142 11.81 -10.31 -17.04
N ASP A 143 11.85 -11.56 -17.48
CA ASP A 143 12.85 -12.04 -18.44
C ASP A 143 12.73 -11.30 -19.79
N GLU A 144 11.52 -10.89 -20.18
CA GLU A 144 11.23 -10.01 -21.33
C GLU A 144 11.58 -8.52 -21.09
N GLY A 145 11.98 -8.14 -19.88
CA GLY A 145 12.32 -6.76 -19.53
C GLY A 145 11.12 -5.83 -19.34
N LYS A 146 9.90 -6.35 -19.27
CA LYS A 146 8.66 -5.55 -19.08
C LYS A 146 8.43 -5.13 -17.63
N ILE A 147 8.91 -5.92 -16.70
CA ILE A 147 8.87 -5.62 -15.27
C ILE A 147 10.26 -5.90 -14.65
N LYS A 148 10.60 -5.19 -13.55
CA LYS A 148 11.91 -5.42 -12.89
C LYS A 148 11.77 -6.31 -11.65
N TYR A 149 10.76 -6.07 -10.83
CA TYR A 149 10.55 -6.74 -9.55
C TYR A 149 9.13 -7.29 -9.46
N LEU A 150 9.00 -8.42 -8.77
CA LEU A 150 7.72 -9.09 -8.53
C LEU A 150 7.24 -8.80 -7.12
N GLY A 151 5.94 -8.50 -6.99
CA GLY A 151 5.26 -8.34 -5.71
C GLY A 151 3.97 -9.15 -5.63
N LEU A 152 3.52 -9.40 -4.42
CA LEU A 152 2.21 -9.99 -4.14
C LEU A 152 1.45 -9.09 -3.17
N SER A 153 0.12 -9.21 -3.12
CA SER A 153 -0.69 -8.47 -2.16
C SER A 153 -1.73 -9.39 -1.52
N GLU A 154 -1.93 -9.25 -0.21
CA GLU A 154 -2.94 -9.96 0.57
C GLU A 154 -2.93 -11.49 0.40
N VAL A 155 -1.75 -12.07 0.31
CA VAL A 155 -1.54 -13.53 0.27
C VAL A 155 -1.21 -14.09 1.64
N SER A 156 -1.53 -15.38 1.85
CA SER A 156 -1.12 -16.10 3.05
C SER A 156 0.38 -16.34 3.10
N SER A 157 0.90 -16.64 4.30
CA SER A 157 2.28 -17.06 4.50
C SER A 157 2.65 -18.30 3.69
N ALA A 158 1.71 -19.26 3.57
CA ALA A 158 1.91 -20.48 2.79
C ALA A 158 2.03 -20.18 1.30
N THR A 159 1.14 -19.35 0.77
CA THR A 159 1.16 -18.90 -0.63
C THR A 159 2.44 -18.11 -0.93
N LEU A 160 2.86 -17.20 -0.04
CA LEU A 160 4.11 -16.45 -0.21
C LEU A 160 5.34 -17.37 -0.29
N ARG A 161 5.44 -18.38 0.59
CA ARG A 161 6.54 -19.34 0.58
C ARG A 161 6.60 -20.15 -0.72
N ARG A 162 5.45 -20.55 -1.25
CA ARG A 162 5.34 -21.26 -2.54
C ARG A 162 5.76 -20.36 -3.70
N ALA A 163 5.24 -19.14 -3.73
CA ALA A 163 5.57 -18.12 -4.73
C ALA A 163 7.09 -17.84 -4.79
N HIS A 164 7.68 -17.61 -3.60
CA HIS A 164 9.10 -17.26 -3.48
C HIS A 164 10.06 -18.36 -3.95
N LYS A 165 9.62 -19.63 -3.93
CA LYS A 165 10.40 -20.77 -4.47
C LYS A 165 10.49 -20.74 -6.00
N ILE A 166 9.48 -20.18 -6.68
CA ILE A 166 9.48 -20.08 -8.15
C ILE A 166 10.37 -18.92 -8.62
N HIS A 167 10.22 -17.77 -7.96
CA HIS A 167 11.05 -16.58 -8.17
C HIS A 167 11.02 -15.72 -6.91
N PRO A 168 12.16 -15.10 -6.53
CA PRO A 168 12.19 -14.18 -5.39
C PRO A 168 11.12 -13.09 -5.52
N ILE A 169 10.28 -12.97 -4.49
CA ILE A 169 9.30 -11.90 -4.33
C ILE A 169 9.99 -10.76 -3.58
N SER A 170 9.95 -9.55 -4.13
CA SER A 170 10.62 -8.38 -3.54
C SER A 170 9.78 -7.73 -2.44
N ALA A 171 8.46 -7.69 -2.61
CA ALA A 171 7.56 -7.05 -1.66
C ALA A 171 6.22 -7.77 -1.56
N VAL A 172 5.63 -7.74 -0.36
CA VAL A 172 4.23 -8.07 -0.12
C VAL A 172 3.52 -6.82 0.34
N GLN A 173 2.42 -6.45 -0.36
CA GLN A 173 1.60 -5.31 0.02
C GLN A 173 0.40 -5.77 0.84
N VAL A 174 0.27 -5.25 2.06
CA VAL A 174 -0.79 -5.59 3.02
C VAL A 174 -1.20 -4.38 3.85
N GLU A 175 -2.38 -4.42 4.47
CA GLU A 175 -2.74 -3.42 5.46
C GLU A 175 -1.87 -3.59 6.71
N TYR A 176 -1.20 -2.51 7.10
CA TYR A 176 -0.45 -2.48 8.35
C TYR A 176 -0.48 -1.07 8.94
N SER A 177 -1.00 -0.97 10.14
CA SER A 177 -1.21 0.30 10.85
C SER A 177 -1.47 0.03 12.33
N PRO A 178 -1.54 1.05 13.21
CA PRO A 178 -2.02 0.89 14.58
C PRO A 178 -3.41 0.25 14.72
N PHE A 179 -4.20 0.22 13.65
CA PHE A 179 -5.52 -0.44 13.60
C PHE A 179 -5.50 -1.83 12.97
N ALA A 180 -4.39 -2.28 12.45
CA ALA A 180 -4.26 -3.55 11.73
C ALA A 180 -2.88 -4.16 11.99
N LEU A 181 -2.78 -4.94 13.06
CA LEU A 181 -1.58 -5.70 13.44
C LEU A 181 -1.65 -7.16 13.01
N ASP A 182 -2.64 -7.54 12.20
CA ASP A 182 -2.94 -8.93 11.82
C ASP A 182 -1.73 -9.71 11.33
N ILE A 183 -0.87 -9.05 10.53
CA ILE A 183 0.33 -9.68 9.95
C ILE A 183 1.36 -10.13 10.99
N GLU A 184 1.30 -9.60 12.22
CA GLU A 184 2.15 -9.98 13.35
C GLU A 184 1.62 -11.20 14.10
N SER A 185 0.32 -11.52 13.94
CA SER A 185 -0.31 -12.62 14.67
C SER A 185 0.26 -13.97 14.27
N LYS A 186 0.29 -14.91 15.21
CA LYS A 186 0.75 -16.30 14.96
C LYS A 186 -0.10 -17.05 13.93
N GLN A 187 -1.37 -16.62 13.76
CA GLN A 187 -2.30 -17.25 12.81
C GLN A 187 -1.99 -16.83 11.38
N ILE A 188 -1.75 -15.56 11.14
CA ILE A 188 -1.39 -15.02 9.81
C ILE A 188 0.10 -15.24 9.53
N ASP A 189 0.96 -14.98 10.52
CA ASP A 189 2.41 -15.23 10.48
C ASP A 189 3.13 -14.63 9.27
N LEU A 190 2.55 -13.56 8.69
CA LEU A 190 3.04 -13.03 7.42
C LEU A 190 4.28 -12.16 7.60
N LEU A 191 4.33 -11.33 8.65
CA LEU A 191 5.49 -10.47 8.93
C LEU A 191 6.75 -11.31 9.19
N ARG A 192 6.64 -12.35 10.01
CA ARG A 192 7.76 -13.29 10.25
C ARG A 192 8.19 -13.97 8.95
N THR A 193 7.22 -14.44 8.15
CA THR A 193 7.49 -15.09 6.86
C THR A 193 8.20 -14.14 5.89
N CYS A 194 7.76 -12.89 5.80
CA CYS A 194 8.43 -11.88 4.98
C CYS A 194 9.90 -11.71 5.40
N ARG A 195 10.16 -11.59 6.71
CA ARG A 195 11.51 -11.45 7.26
C ARG A 195 12.40 -12.66 7.01
N GLU A 196 11.87 -13.87 7.19
CA GLU A 196 12.58 -15.11 6.88
C GLU A 196 13.00 -15.22 5.40
N LEU A 197 12.16 -14.70 4.49
CA LEU A 197 12.40 -14.75 3.05
C LEU A 197 13.12 -13.51 2.52
N GLY A 198 13.35 -12.50 3.33
CA GLY A 198 13.93 -11.23 2.90
C GLY A 198 12.99 -10.42 2.00
N VAL A 199 11.68 -10.51 2.21
CA VAL A 199 10.64 -9.81 1.47
C VAL A 199 10.23 -8.54 2.22
N ALA A 200 10.17 -7.41 1.52
CA ALA A 200 9.70 -6.16 2.11
C ALA A 200 8.17 -6.16 2.32
N VAL A 201 7.71 -5.47 3.35
CA VAL A 201 6.29 -5.22 3.61
C VAL A 201 5.95 -3.80 3.17
N VAL A 202 5.11 -3.68 2.14
CA VAL A 202 4.54 -2.40 1.71
C VAL A 202 3.20 -2.22 2.40
N ALA A 203 3.16 -1.27 3.37
CA ALA A 203 2.02 -1.06 4.24
C ALA A 203 1.01 -0.10 3.62
N TYR A 204 -0.10 -0.61 3.07
CA TYR A 204 -1.18 0.25 2.62
C TYR A 204 -2.11 0.66 3.76
N SER A 205 -2.89 1.73 3.56
CA SER A 205 -3.73 2.34 4.58
C SER A 205 -3.02 2.60 5.93
N PRO A 206 -1.77 3.09 5.94
CA PRO A 206 -0.98 3.24 7.17
C PRO A 206 -1.62 4.22 8.17
N LEU A 207 -2.46 5.13 7.66
CA LEU A 207 -3.22 6.10 8.46
C LEU A 207 -4.70 5.70 8.63
N ASN A 208 -5.02 4.40 8.48
CA ASN A 208 -6.38 3.88 8.59
C ASN A 208 -7.38 4.73 7.78
N ARG A 209 -7.06 4.93 6.50
CA ARG A 209 -7.90 5.70 5.54
C ARG A 209 -8.26 7.10 6.02
N GLY A 210 -7.35 7.77 6.72
CA GLY A 210 -7.49 9.13 7.21
C GLY A 210 -8.00 9.28 8.66
N MET A 211 -8.40 8.20 9.32
CA MET A 211 -8.81 8.27 10.74
C MET A 211 -7.65 8.74 11.63
N LEU A 212 -6.44 8.20 11.41
CA LEU A 212 -5.22 8.58 12.13
C LEU A 212 -4.66 9.95 11.71
N ALA A 213 -5.27 10.61 10.73
CA ALA A 213 -4.95 12.00 10.42
C ALA A 213 -5.66 13.00 11.37
N GLY A 214 -6.53 12.52 12.27
CA GLY A 214 -7.20 13.32 13.29
C GLY A 214 -8.26 14.31 12.76
N ALA A 215 -8.59 14.25 11.47
CA ALA A 215 -9.52 15.17 10.84
C ALA A 215 -10.98 14.67 10.86
N LEU A 216 -11.18 13.36 10.91
CA LEU A 216 -12.49 12.73 10.89
C LEU A 216 -13.12 12.75 12.30
N LYS A 217 -14.37 13.15 12.38
CA LYS A 217 -15.16 13.23 13.63
C LYS A 217 -16.24 12.17 13.69
N GLY A 218 -16.75 11.74 12.54
CA GLY A 218 -17.80 10.75 12.43
C GLY A 218 -18.05 10.32 10.99
N PRO A 219 -18.96 9.33 10.78
CA PRO A 219 -19.34 8.89 9.45
C PRO A 219 -19.99 9.97 8.58
N GLU A 220 -20.49 11.04 9.19
CA GLU A 220 -21.08 12.21 8.53
C GLU A 220 -20.06 13.04 7.75
N ASP A 221 -18.78 12.84 7.98
CA ASP A 221 -17.70 13.52 7.25
C ASP A 221 -17.42 12.89 5.86
N PHE A 222 -18.08 11.78 5.53
CA PHE A 222 -17.86 11.09 4.26
C PHE A 222 -18.75 11.64 3.15
N GLU A 223 -18.15 11.88 2.00
CA GLU A 223 -18.85 12.29 0.79
C GLU A 223 -19.64 11.10 0.18
N GLU A 224 -20.61 11.41 -0.68
CA GLU A 224 -21.33 10.40 -1.45
C GLU A 224 -20.37 9.57 -2.30
N GLY A 225 -20.50 8.24 -2.27
CA GLY A 225 -19.62 7.31 -2.96
C GLY A 225 -18.29 7.03 -2.26
N ASP A 226 -18.07 7.58 -1.06
CA ASP A 226 -16.89 7.26 -0.25
C ASP A 226 -16.98 5.83 0.29
N PHE A 227 -15.99 5.00 -0.05
CA PHE A 227 -15.93 3.61 0.36
C PHE A 227 -15.97 3.43 1.89
N ARG A 228 -15.44 4.38 2.66
CA ARG A 228 -15.40 4.31 4.12
C ARG A 228 -16.79 4.19 4.74
N ALA A 229 -17.81 4.75 4.09
CA ALA A 229 -19.20 4.65 4.55
C ALA A 229 -19.72 3.19 4.61
N PHE A 230 -19.10 2.28 3.85
CA PHE A 230 -19.48 0.86 3.80
C PHE A 230 -18.58 -0.05 4.66
N ALA A 231 -17.45 0.45 5.15
CA ALA A 231 -16.51 -0.34 5.92
C ALA A 231 -16.94 -0.40 7.41
N PRO A 232 -17.07 -1.60 8.01
CA PRO A 232 -17.56 -1.76 9.39
C PRO A 232 -16.79 -0.93 10.43
N ARG A 233 -15.50 -0.73 10.23
CA ARG A 233 -14.62 0.08 11.09
C ARG A 233 -15.07 1.52 11.22
N PHE A 234 -15.76 2.06 10.23
CA PHE A 234 -16.25 3.43 10.18
C PHE A 234 -17.74 3.56 10.49
N SER A 235 -18.42 2.49 10.91
CA SER A 235 -19.83 2.54 11.31
C SER A 235 -20.05 3.47 12.50
N LYS A 236 -21.28 4.00 12.65
CA LYS A 236 -21.66 4.84 13.79
C LYS A 236 -21.40 4.19 15.14
N GLU A 237 -21.46 2.86 15.21
CA GLU A 237 -21.20 2.09 16.43
C GLU A 237 -19.69 2.00 16.74
N ASN A 238 -18.87 1.75 15.70
CA ASN A 238 -17.44 1.48 15.88
C ASN A 238 -16.60 2.75 15.86
N PHE A 239 -17.03 3.79 15.16
CA PHE A 239 -16.26 5.01 14.99
C PHE A 239 -15.85 5.66 16.34
N PRO A 240 -16.76 5.85 17.33
CA PRO A 240 -16.37 6.43 18.63
C PRO A 240 -15.39 5.55 19.42
N LYS A 241 -15.47 4.22 19.28
CA LYS A 241 -14.52 3.29 19.91
C LYS A 241 -13.13 3.49 19.33
N ASN A 242 -13.06 3.60 18.00
CA ASN A 242 -11.82 3.77 17.26
C ASN A 242 -11.18 5.15 17.49
N LEU A 243 -11.96 6.21 17.72
CA LEU A 243 -11.41 7.53 18.06
C LEU A 243 -10.60 7.54 19.36
N LYS A 244 -10.87 6.63 20.30
CA LYS A 244 -10.08 6.55 21.54
C LYS A 244 -8.59 6.30 21.27
N LEU A 245 -8.27 5.40 20.31
CA LEU A 245 -6.88 5.18 19.91
C LEU A 245 -6.29 6.41 19.19
N VAL A 246 -7.08 7.09 18.35
CA VAL A 246 -6.66 8.34 17.70
C VAL A 246 -6.31 9.41 18.74
N ASP A 247 -7.13 9.57 19.79
CA ASP A 247 -6.90 10.53 20.87
C ASP A 247 -5.64 10.20 21.66
N GLN A 248 -5.40 8.92 21.98
CA GLN A 248 -4.19 8.48 22.66
C GLN A 248 -2.93 8.77 21.83
N LEU A 249 -2.93 8.40 20.54
CA LEU A 249 -1.81 8.68 19.65
C LEU A 249 -1.61 10.17 19.41
N SER A 250 -2.70 10.96 19.37
CA SER A 250 -2.63 12.43 19.28
C SER A 250 -1.98 13.05 20.50
N ALA A 251 -2.29 12.55 21.69
CA ALA A 251 -1.67 13.02 22.93
C ALA A 251 -0.17 12.70 22.99
N ILE A 252 0.26 11.56 22.46
CA ILE A 252 1.69 11.20 22.35
C ILE A 252 2.37 12.09 21.31
N ALA A 253 1.75 12.29 20.14
CA ALA A 253 2.28 13.14 19.07
C ALA A 253 2.50 14.59 19.53
N ALA A 254 1.54 15.15 20.30
CA ALA A 254 1.64 16.50 20.83
C ALA A 254 2.87 16.71 21.72
N LYS A 255 3.27 15.70 22.53
CA LYS A 255 4.50 15.77 23.36
C LYS A 255 5.77 15.93 22.51
N LYS A 256 5.70 15.56 21.23
CA LYS A 256 6.81 15.61 20.28
C LYS A 256 6.70 16.76 19.27
N ASN A 257 5.74 17.64 19.41
CA ASN A 257 5.40 18.66 18.42
C ASN A 257 5.18 18.06 17.01
N ALA A 258 4.65 16.85 16.96
CA ALA A 258 4.32 16.14 15.72
C ALA A 258 2.79 16.00 15.57
N THR A 259 2.34 15.77 14.35
CA THR A 259 0.95 15.38 14.10
C THR A 259 0.73 13.88 14.35
N PRO A 260 -0.51 13.42 14.57
CA PRO A 260 -0.81 11.99 14.68
C PRO A 260 -0.38 11.21 13.43
N SER A 261 -0.53 11.79 12.22
CA SER A 261 -0.05 11.20 10.98
C SER A 261 1.46 10.97 11.00
N GLN A 262 2.21 11.99 11.38
CA GLN A 262 3.67 11.93 11.45
C GLN A 262 4.14 10.89 12.47
N LEU A 263 3.54 10.89 13.68
CA LEU A 263 3.85 9.90 14.71
C LEU A 263 3.59 8.47 14.21
N THR A 264 2.42 8.25 13.60
CA THR A 264 2.00 6.94 13.10
C THR A 264 2.95 6.42 12.03
N LEU A 265 3.31 7.24 11.05
CA LEU A 265 4.23 6.85 9.98
C LEU A 265 5.64 6.59 10.51
N ALA A 266 6.13 7.42 11.44
CA ALA A 266 7.41 7.21 12.10
C ALA A 266 7.42 5.90 12.90
N TRP A 267 6.34 5.61 13.63
CA TRP A 267 6.20 4.36 14.37
C TRP A 267 6.16 3.13 13.45
N LEU A 268 5.44 3.19 12.33
CA LEU A 268 5.43 2.09 11.36
C LEU A 268 6.84 1.83 10.79
N MET A 269 7.56 2.87 10.42
CA MET A 269 8.94 2.74 9.94
C MET A 269 9.90 2.23 11.02
N ALA A 270 9.61 2.46 12.30
CA ALA A 270 10.39 1.93 13.42
C ALA A 270 10.16 0.43 13.66
N GLN A 271 9.08 -0.17 13.11
CA GLN A 271 8.86 -1.61 13.24
C GLN A 271 9.89 -2.47 12.47
N GLY A 272 10.63 -1.87 11.54
CA GLY A 272 11.71 -2.53 10.80
C GLY A 272 12.12 -1.75 9.56
N GLU A 273 13.35 -1.97 9.10
CA GLU A 273 13.82 -1.40 7.83
C GLU A 273 13.14 -2.01 6.61
N ASP A 274 12.47 -3.13 6.80
CA ASP A 274 11.68 -3.88 5.84
C ASP A 274 10.25 -3.36 5.67
N ILE A 275 9.83 -2.30 6.42
CA ILE A 275 8.48 -1.74 6.38
C ILE A 275 8.46 -0.43 5.58
N PHE A 276 7.59 -0.37 4.56
CA PHE A 276 7.43 0.75 3.64
C PHE A 276 5.98 1.23 3.61
N PRO A 277 5.59 2.21 4.45
CA PRO A 277 4.25 2.78 4.40
C PRO A 277 4.02 3.54 3.10
N ILE A 278 2.81 3.42 2.53
CA ILE A 278 2.40 4.14 1.31
C ILE A 278 1.14 5.00 1.56
N PRO A 279 1.21 6.03 2.40
CA PRO A 279 0.08 6.92 2.61
C PRO A 279 -0.31 7.61 1.31
N GLY A 280 -1.62 7.65 1.02
CA GLY A 280 -2.18 8.40 -0.10
C GLY A 280 -2.75 9.75 0.35
N THR A 281 -2.72 10.74 -0.54
CA THR A 281 -3.39 12.02 -0.34
C THR A 281 -3.68 12.73 -1.66
N THR A 282 -4.68 13.61 -1.65
CA THR A 282 -5.01 14.53 -2.75
C THR A 282 -4.61 15.97 -2.44
N LYS A 283 -3.89 16.22 -1.31
CA LYS A 283 -3.54 17.56 -0.81
C LYS A 283 -2.05 17.69 -0.58
N LEU A 284 -1.44 18.74 -1.10
CA LEU A 284 0.01 19.01 -0.95
C LEU A 284 0.42 19.16 0.52
N GLU A 285 -0.42 19.80 1.34
CA GLU A 285 -0.14 19.98 2.77
C GLU A 285 -0.02 18.64 3.49
N ARG A 286 -0.89 17.69 3.14
CA ARG A 286 -0.86 16.33 3.70
C ARG A 286 0.34 15.52 3.19
N LEU A 287 0.73 15.72 1.93
CA LEU A 287 1.95 15.10 1.41
C LEU A 287 3.19 15.58 2.19
N LYS A 288 3.31 16.90 2.40
CA LYS A 288 4.39 17.47 3.21
C LYS A 288 4.34 17.00 4.67
N GLU A 289 3.15 16.92 5.25
CA GLU A 289 2.94 16.40 6.60
C GLU A 289 3.45 14.94 6.70
N ASN A 290 3.07 14.08 5.75
CA ASN A 290 3.51 12.68 5.72
C ASN A 290 5.05 12.58 5.62
N LEU A 291 5.67 13.35 4.75
CA LEU A 291 7.13 13.39 4.62
C LEU A 291 7.83 13.91 5.88
N GLY A 292 7.20 14.81 6.63
CA GLY A 292 7.68 15.28 7.94
C GLY A 292 7.77 14.18 9.00
N SER A 293 7.23 12.97 8.75
CA SER A 293 7.41 11.81 9.63
C SER A 293 8.87 11.38 9.76
N PHE A 294 9.70 11.67 8.78
CA PHE A 294 11.14 11.40 8.85
C PHE A 294 11.89 12.23 9.92
N ASP A 295 11.31 13.33 10.34
CA ASP A 295 11.88 14.19 11.38
C ASP A 295 11.48 13.73 12.80
N VAL A 296 10.46 12.87 12.91
CA VAL A 296 9.98 12.32 14.19
C VAL A 296 10.88 11.18 14.63
N LYS A 297 11.76 11.44 15.61
CA LYS A 297 12.62 10.42 16.20
C LYS A 297 11.96 9.83 17.44
N LEU A 298 11.76 8.51 17.44
CA LEU A 298 11.20 7.78 18.55
C LEU A 298 12.33 7.13 19.38
N SER A 299 12.27 7.31 20.70
CA SER A 299 13.08 6.52 21.61
C SER A 299 12.43 5.15 21.83
N ALA A 300 13.22 4.16 22.28
CA ALA A 300 12.70 2.83 22.58
C ALA A 300 11.56 2.85 23.64
N GLN A 301 11.55 3.85 24.54
CA GLN A 301 10.48 4.00 25.52
C GLN A 301 9.19 4.52 24.87
N GLU A 302 9.29 5.48 23.95
CA GLU A 302 8.14 6.02 23.20
C GLU A 302 7.56 4.97 22.25
N GLU A 303 8.39 4.18 21.59
CA GLU A 303 7.93 3.04 20.79
C GLU A 303 7.12 2.05 21.61
N LYS A 304 7.57 1.73 22.84
CA LYS A 304 6.83 0.87 23.77
C LYS A 304 5.53 1.51 24.24
N GLU A 305 5.52 2.83 24.51
CA GLU A 305 4.30 3.55 24.89
C GLU A 305 3.26 3.50 23.76
N ILE A 306 3.68 3.75 22.51
CA ILE A 306 2.80 3.65 21.34
C ILE A 306 2.33 2.21 21.15
N ARG A 307 3.23 1.23 21.20
CA ARG A 307 2.91 -0.20 21.07
C ARG A 307 1.87 -0.62 22.09
N LYS A 308 2.04 -0.24 23.35
CA LYS A 308 1.08 -0.53 24.41
C LYS A 308 -0.29 0.08 24.11
N ALA A 309 -0.36 1.34 23.71
CA ALA A 309 -1.63 1.98 23.35
C ALA A 309 -2.34 1.27 22.20
N VAL A 310 -1.58 0.79 21.21
CA VAL A 310 -2.09 0.07 20.04
C VAL A 310 -2.60 -1.34 20.42
N GLU A 311 -1.87 -2.08 21.25
CA GLU A 311 -2.24 -3.44 21.69
C GLU A 311 -3.40 -3.46 22.69
N GLU A 312 -3.53 -2.42 23.52
CA GLU A 312 -4.64 -2.26 24.47
C GLU A 312 -5.90 -1.66 23.83
N ALA A 313 -5.82 -1.20 22.58
CA ALA A 313 -6.95 -0.60 21.90
C ALA A 313 -8.00 -1.64 21.50
N GLU A 314 -9.24 -1.42 21.89
CA GLU A 314 -10.38 -2.19 21.41
C GLU A 314 -10.81 -1.66 20.03
N VAL A 315 -10.13 -2.13 18.97
CA VAL A 315 -10.47 -1.75 17.59
C VAL A 315 -11.81 -2.35 17.19
N GLY A 316 -12.79 -1.49 16.94
CA GLY A 316 -14.13 -1.88 16.53
C GLY A 316 -14.25 -2.03 15.00
N GLY A 317 -14.83 -3.15 14.56
CA GLY A 317 -15.19 -3.39 13.17
C GLY A 317 -14.04 -3.84 12.26
N GLU A 318 -14.39 -4.69 11.31
CA GLU A 318 -13.47 -5.16 10.28
C GLU A 318 -13.09 -4.03 9.30
N ARG A 319 -11.91 -4.14 8.69
CA ARG A 319 -11.37 -3.17 7.72
C ARG A 319 -12.15 -3.15 6.39
N TYR A 320 -12.82 -4.24 6.07
CA TYR A 320 -13.67 -4.43 4.89
C TYR A 320 -14.97 -5.13 5.24
N PRO A 321 -16.02 -5.04 4.41
CA PRO A 321 -17.16 -5.94 4.44
C PRO A 321 -16.73 -7.41 4.30
N GLU A 322 -17.49 -8.35 4.86
CA GLU A 322 -17.14 -9.79 4.94
C GLU A 322 -16.71 -10.39 3.58
N SER A 323 -17.39 -10.02 2.50
CA SER A 323 -17.07 -10.50 1.16
C SER A 323 -15.64 -10.16 0.71
N PHE A 324 -15.15 -9.00 1.10
CA PHE A 324 -13.77 -8.56 0.78
C PHE A 324 -12.74 -9.11 1.77
N MET A 325 -13.15 -9.38 3.02
CA MET A 325 -12.24 -10.00 4.01
C MET A 325 -11.77 -11.38 3.55
N LYS A 326 -12.61 -12.14 2.83
CA LYS A 326 -12.25 -13.46 2.25
C LYS A 326 -11.14 -13.41 1.19
N MET A 327 -10.83 -12.23 0.67
CA MET A 327 -9.74 -12.00 -0.29
C MET A 327 -8.45 -11.53 0.39
N CYS A 328 -8.46 -11.39 1.72
CA CYS A 328 -7.30 -10.99 2.50
C CYS A 328 -6.56 -12.23 3.02
N TYR A 329 -5.24 -12.18 2.96
CA TYR A 329 -4.37 -13.31 3.37
C TYR A 329 -4.76 -14.64 2.69
N ALA A 330 -5.13 -14.54 1.40
CA ALA A 330 -5.74 -15.65 0.68
C ALA A 330 -4.72 -16.73 0.30
N ASP A 331 -5.19 -17.98 0.37
CA ASP A 331 -4.49 -19.14 -0.16
C ASP A 331 -4.84 -19.38 -1.64
N THR A 332 -3.92 -20.05 -2.33
CA THR A 332 -4.15 -20.58 -3.67
C THR A 332 -4.14 -22.11 -3.64
N PRO A 333 -4.85 -22.78 -4.58
CA PRO A 333 -4.79 -24.24 -4.66
C PRO A 333 -3.37 -24.75 -4.86
N PRO A 334 -3.06 -25.97 -4.43
CA PRO A 334 -1.76 -26.59 -4.69
C PRO A 334 -1.54 -26.75 -6.20
N LEU A 335 -0.28 -26.71 -6.60
CA LEU A 335 0.12 -27.10 -7.96
C LEU A 335 -0.06 -28.61 -8.07
N ASN A 336 -1.06 -29.06 -8.83
CA ASN A 336 -1.17 -30.47 -9.17
C ASN A 336 -0.12 -30.79 -10.24
N GLU A 337 0.57 -31.90 -10.04
CA GLU A 337 1.56 -32.45 -10.96
C GLU A 337 0.95 -32.82 -12.34
#